data_c32e7010105b54bc10d61f1cd77307fd
#
_entry.id   c32e7010105b54bc10d61f1cd77307fd
#
_cell.length_a   1.000
_cell.length_b   1.000
_cell.length_c   1.000
_cell.angle_alpha   90.00
_cell.angle_beta   90.00
_cell.angle_gamma   90.00
#
_symmetry.space_group_name_H-M   'P 1'
#
loop_
_entity.id
_entity.type
_entity.pdbx_description
1 polymer ?
#
loop_
_entity_poly.entity_id
_entity_poly.type
_entity_poly.pdbx_seq_one_letter_code
_entity_poly.pdbx_strand_id
1 'polypeptide(L)'
;MVVNIQWHATGRLAMLLAACMTLCACATQAVQIPAVPQLHGQPRYDIESVDLLAMSTEMKQFVAAQLTGRDFGDDRAWALAYAMLDPFILDFDYDPQVTLTASEAFRTRRGNCLTFSNLFVAMAREAGLNAWYREVEIAPEWSSIDDTLLVSMHVNAATSDRGTDYVVDVSRRRPRDDERVRKLSDYEAEAMFYNNLGAHALVANDLPMAYAYFRKAISIHDRLPYAWTNLGVVLRRNEQTEDAILAYETALKIDDDHS
;
A
#
# COMPACT_ATOMS: atom_id res chain seq x y z
N MET A 1 24.28 -15.37 76.16
CA MET A 1 25.06 -15.58 74.92
C MET A 1 24.21 -15.09 73.75
N VAL A 2 24.44 -13.84 73.31
CA VAL A 2 23.63 -13.18 72.29
C VAL A 2 24.45 -13.16 71.02
N VAL A 3 23.96 -13.80 69.97
CA VAL A 3 24.59 -13.82 68.63
C VAL A 3 23.99 -12.68 67.81
N ASN A 4 24.83 -11.73 67.38
CA ASN A 4 24.48 -10.60 66.62
C ASN A 4 24.73 -10.96 65.10
N ILE A 5 23.68 -11.04 64.28
CA ILE A 5 23.80 -11.27 62.84
C ILE A 5 23.59 -9.93 62.15
N GLN A 6 24.66 -9.33 61.65
CA GLN A 6 24.60 -8.14 60.77
C GLN A 6 24.33 -8.58 59.32
N TRP A 7 23.22 -8.09 58.75
CA TRP A 7 22.88 -8.27 57.34
C TRP A 7 23.53 -7.13 56.50
N HIS A 8 24.50 -7.51 55.69
CA HIS A 8 25.00 -6.62 54.62
C HIS A 8 24.24 -6.91 53.32
N ALA A 9 23.03 -6.32 53.18
CA ALA A 9 22.17 -6.56 52.01
C ALA A 9 21.87 -5.28 51.15
N THR A 10 22.64 -4.20 51.34
CA THR A 10 22.35 -2.93 50.67
C THR A 10 23.15 -2.65 49.41
N GLY A 11 24.23 -3.43 49.13
CA GLY A 11 25.09 -3.15 47.96
C GLY A 11 24.66 -3.82 46.66
N ARG A 12 23.93 -4.94 46.71
CA ARG A 12 23.59 -5.70 45.48
C ARG A 12 22.30 -5.27 44.81
N LEU A 13 21.37 -4.67 45.57
CA LEU A 13 20.10 -4.18 45.00
C LEU A 13 20.27 -2.86 44.23
N ALA A 14 21.19 -2.01 44.63
CA ALA A 14 21.50 -0.76 43.95
C ALA A 14 22.21 -1.00 42.60
N MET A 15 23.06 -2.03 42.48
CA MET A 15 23.70 -2.38 41.20
C MET A 15 22.74 -3.03 40.19
N LEU A 16 21.73 -3.78 40.64
CA LEU A 16 20.73 -4.36 39.77
C LEU A 16 19.75 -3.32 39.19
N LEU A 17 19.42 -2.30 40.00
CA LEU A 17 18.59 -1.17 39.52
C LEU A 17 19.33 -0.25 38.56
N ALA A 18 20.63 -0.02 38.76
CA ALA A 18 21.48 0.74 37.83
C ALA A 18 21.70 0.00 36.50
N ALA A 19 21.86 -1.32 36.50
CA ALA A 19 21.99 -2.14 35.29
C ALA A 19 20.68 -2.23 34.50
N CYS A 20 19.50 -2.22 35.16
CA CYS A 20 18.20 -2.15 34.44
C CYS A 20 17.93 -0.79 33.77
N MET A 21 18.42 0.31 34.36
CA MET A 21 18.24 1.63 33.75
C MET A 21 19.13 1.89 32.51
N THR A 22 20.27 1.19 32.41
CA THR A 22 21.15 1.31 31.24
C THR A 22 20.72 0.43 30.06
N LEU A 23 19.88 -0.59 30.27
CA LEU A 23 19.32 -1.44 29.21
C LEU A 23 18.05 -0.86 28.55
N CYS A 24 17.46 0.19 29.13
CA CYS A 24 16.26 0.82 28.59
C CYS A 24 16.54 2.00 27.62
N ALA A 25 17.82 2.25 27.28
CA ALA A 25 18.22 3.36 26.42
C ALA A 25 18.40 3.00 24.94
N CYS A 26 18.07 1.77 24.53
CA CYS A 26 17.86 1.43 23.12
C CYS A 26 16.37 1.54 22.77
N ALA A 27 15.75 2.67 23.08
CA ALA A 27 14.53 3.05 22.40
C ALA A 27 14.95 3.34 20.95
N THR A 28 14.56 2.48 20.03
CA THR A 28 14.61 2.79 18.59
C THR A 28 13.98 4.15 18.42
N GLN A 29 14.78 5.15 18.07
CA GLN A 29 14.28 6.49 17.79
C GLN A 29 13.39 6.34 16.57
N ALA A 30 12.08 6.45 16.75
CA ALA A 30 11.15 6.41 15.64
C ALA A 30 11.58 7.44 14.59
N VAL A 31 11.65 7.01 13.34
CA VAL A 31 12.00 7.91 12.24
C VAL A 31 11.05 9.11 12.24
N GLN A 32 11.62 10.31 12.42
CA GLN A 32 10.86 11.54 12.32
C GLN A 32 10.67 11.88 10.84
N ILE A 33 9.41 11.91 10.42
CA ILE A 33 9.04 12.27 9.05
C ILE A 33 9.02 13.79 8.95
N PRO A 34 9.78 14.40 8.02
CA PRO A 34 9.79 15.85 7.83
C PRO A 34 8.49 16.33 7.16
N ALA A 35 8.26 17.65 7.21
CA ALA A 35 7.20 18.24 6.41
C ALA A 35 7.52 18.07 4.90
N VAL A 36 6.49 17.88 4.09
CA VAL A 36 6.65 17.77 2.63
C VAL A 36 7.15 19.11 2.07
N PRO A 37 8.32 19.15 1.38
CA PRO A 37 8.82 20.36 0.72
C PRO A 37 7.81 20.89 -0.31
N GLN A 38 7.74 22.22 -0.46
CA GLN A 38 6.82 22.83 -1.40
C GLN A 38 7.42 22.87 -2.82
N LEU A 39 6.57 22.72 -3.83
CA LEU A 39 6.96 22.87 -5.22
C LEU A 39 6.97 24.37 -5.58
N HIS A 40 8.14 24.93 -5.90
CA HIS A 40 8.32 26.35 -6.17
C HIS A 40 7.98 26.71 -7.62
N GLY A 41 7.39 27.89 -7.82
CA GLY A 41 7.14 28.43 -9.17
C GLY A 41 6.08 27.70 -9.96
N GLN A 42 5.36 26.74 -9.39
CA GLN A 42 4.37 25.91 -10.05
C GLN A 42 2.97 26.12 -9.47
N PRO A 43 1.91 25.88 -10.24
CA PRO A 43 0.53 25.87 -9.73
C PRO A 43 0.35 24.85 -8.59
N ARG A 44 -0.49 25.18 -7.62
CA ARG A 44 -0.86 24.29 -6.54
C ARG A 44 -2.23 23.72 -6.79
N TYR A 45 -2.33 22.38 -6.76
CA TYR A 45 -3.58 21.66 -6.83
C TYR A 45 -3.88 20.99 -5.51
N ASP A 46 -5.15 21.00 -5.10
CA ASP A 46 -5.66 20.22 -3.99
C ASP A 46 -6.45 19.03 -4.54
N ILE A 47 -6.02 17.83 -4.12
CA ILE A 47 -6.62 16.57 -4.57
C ILE A 47 -7.70 16.17 -3.57
N GLU A 48 -8.94 16.07 -4.05
CA GLU A 48 -10.05 15.55 -3.26
C GLU A 48 -9.86 14.07 -2.94
N SER A 49 -10.37 13.65 -1.77
CA SER A 49 -10.39 12.23 -1.42
C SER A 49 -11.51 11.52 -2.16
N VAL A 50 -11.22 10.33 -2.65
CA VAL A 50 -12.20 9.45 -3.28
C VAL A 50 -12.38 8.19 -2.43
N ASP A 51 -13.58 7.63 -2.42
CA ASP A 51 -13.81 6.30 -1.83
C ASP A 51 -13.42 5.23 -2.85
N LEU A 52 -12.27 4.58 -2.61
CA LEU A 52 -11.75 3.54 -3.50
C LEU A 52 -12.68 2.33 -3.64
N LEU A 53 -13.47 2.05 -2.60
CA LEU A 53 -14.30 0.87 -2.48
C LEU A 53 -15.80 1.19 -2.69
N ALA A 54 -16.13 2.40 -3.10
CA ALA A 54 -17.51 2.79 -3.36
C ALA A 54 -18.18 1.82 -4.35
N MET A 55 -19.31 1.28 -3.94
CA MET A 55 -20.10 0.32 -4.71
C MET A 55 -21.25 0.98 -5.45
N SER A 56 -21.26 0.85 -6.78
CA SER A 56 -22.44 1.26 -7.57
C SER A 56 -23.59 0.27 -7.39
N THR A 57 -24.80 0.69 -7.76
CA THR A 57 -25.99 -0.20 -7.74
C THR A 57 -25.80 -1.42 -8.64
N GLU A 58 -25.19 -1.22 -9.80
CA GLU A 58 -24.91 -2.28 -10.78
C GLU A 58 -23.90 -3.29 -10.22
N MET A 59 -22.88 -2.83 -9.49
CA MET A 59 -21.92 -3.71 -8.82
C MET A 59 -22.60 -4.60 -7.76
N LYS A 60 -23.48 -4.03 -6.95
CA LYS A 60 -24.25 -4.78 -5.94
C LYS A 60 -25.15 -5.83 -6.58
N GLN A 61 -25.84 -5.46 -7.66
CA GLN A 61 -26.64 -6.40 -8.45
C GLN A 61 -25.79 -7.51 -9.07
N PHE A 62 -24.62 -7.17 -9.59
CA PHE A 62 -23.67 -8.14 -10.13
C PHE A 62 -23.23 -9.14 -9.06
N VAL A 63 -22.80 -8.68 -7.88
CA VAL A 63 -22.41 -9.56 -6.77
C VAL A 63 -23.56 -10.50 -6.39
N ALA A 64 -24.76 -9.95 -6.20
CA ALA A 64 -25.95 -10.75 -5.88
C ALA A 64 -26.23 -11.82 -6.95
N ALA A 65 -26.11 -11.48 -8.23
CA ALA A 65 -26.34 -12.41 -9.34
C ALA A 65 -25.27 -13.52 -9.41
N GLN A 66 -24.01 -13.23 -9.07
CA GLN A 66 -22.95 -14.24 -9.06
C GLN A 66 -23.07 -15.22 -7.90
N LEU A 67 -23.70 -14.81 -6.79
CA LEU A 67 -23.87 -15.63 -5.60
C LEU A 67 -25.20 -16.43 -5.57
N THR A 68 -26.16 -16.06 -6.44
CA THR A 68 -27.47 -16.76 -6.54
C THR A 68 -27.48 -17.76 -7.66
N GLY A 69 -27.95 -18.98 -7.39
CA GLY A 69 -28.31 -19.98 -8.42
C GLY A 69 -27.16 -20.72 -9.08
N ARG A 70 -25.93 -20.50 -8.63
CA ARG A 70 -24.76 -21.29 -9.06
C ARG A 70 -24.38 -22.27 -7.95
N ASP A 71 -24.29 -23.53 -8.32
CA ASP A 71 -23.85 -24.61 -7.42
C ASP A 71 -22.32 -24.65 -7.35
N PHE A 72 -21.70 -23.50 -7.07
CA PHE A 72 -20.24 -23.41 -6.82
C PHE A 72 -19.87 -24.00 -5.46
N GLY A 73 -20.78 -24.79 -4.85
CA GLY A 73 -20.66 -25.11 -3.45
C GLY A 73 -20.65 -23.76 -2.68
N ASP A 74 -20.19 -23.80 -1.50
CA ASP A 74 -20.19 -22.59 -0.64
C ASP A 74 -19.00 -21.64 -0.89
N ASP A 75 -18.31 -21.69 -2.05
CA ASP A 75 -17.10 -20.92 -2.33
C ASP A 75 -17.40 -19.60 -3.05
N ARG A 76 -17.80 -18.60 -2.28
CA ARG A 76 -18.12 -17.25 -2.77
C ARG A 76 -16.90 -16.50 -3.29
N ALA A 77 -15.74 -16.73 -2.67
CA ALA A 77 -14.49 -16.09 -3.05
C ALA A 77 -14.09 -16.49 -4.47
N TRP A 78 -14.14 -17.80 -4.74
CA TRP A 78 -13.83 -18.33 -6.07
C TRP A 78 -14.85 -17.88 -7.12
N ALA A 79 -16.15 -17.88 -6.78
CA ALA A 79 -17.21 -17.45 -7.68
C ALA A 79 -17.03 -16.00 -8.15
N LEU A 80 -16.68 -15.09 -7.23
CA LEU A 80 -16.42 -13.70 -7.55
C LEU A 80 -15.14 -13.53 -8.39
N ALA A 81 -14.04 -14.16 -7.98
CA ALA A 81 -12.78 -14.09 -8.72
C ALA A 81 -12.93 -14.63 -10.16
N TYR A 82 -13.63 -15.76 -10.31
CA TYR A 82 -13.95 -16.32 -11.61
C TYR A 82 -14.78 -15.36 -12.45
N ALA A 83 -15.87 -14.81 -11.88
CA ALA A 83 -16.75 -13.89 -12.59
C ALA A 83 -16.05 -12.62 -13.08
N MET A 84 -15.02 -12.16 -12.35
CA MET A 84 -14.25 -10.98 -12.76
C MET A 84 -13.33 -11.25 -13.96
N LEU A 85 -12.78 -12.46 -14.05
CA LEU A 85 -11.77 -12.83 -15.05
C LEU A 85 -12.35 -13.58 -16.25
N ASP A 86 -13.58 -14.08 -16.15
CA ASP A 86 -14.23 -14.83 -17.23
C ASP A 86 -14.65 -13.88 -18.36
N PRO A 87 -14.22 -14.16 -19.63
CA PRO A 87 -14.52 -13.32 -20.79
C PRO A 87 -16.01 -13.18 -21.12
N PHE A 88 -16.83 -14.09 -20.62
CA PHE A 88 -18.28 -14.07 -20.86
C PHE A 88 -19.07 -13.42 -19.71
N ILE A 89 -18.38 -12.98 -18.63
CA ILE A 89 -19.03 -12.41 -17.45
C ILE A 89 -18.62 -10.94 -17.29
N LEU A 90 -17.49 -10.62 -16.65
CA LEU A 90 -17.03 -9.26 -16.50
C LEU A 90 -15.90 -8.91 -17.46
N ASP A 91 -15.05 -9.86 -17.83
CA ASP A 91 -13.96 -9.71 -18.79
C ASP A 91 -13.01 -8.57 -18.41
N PHE A 92 -12.45 -8.64 -17.20
CA PHE A 92 -11.53 -7.62 -16.74
C PHE A 92 -10.18 -7.74 -17.46
N ASP A 93 -9.77 -6.66 -18.12
CA ASP A 93 -8.50 -6.56 -18.84
C ASP A 93 -7.42 -5.84 -18.03
N TYR A 94 -6.23 -6.43 -17.98
CA TYR A 94 -5.10 -5.86 -17.25
C TYR A 94 -4.41 -4.75 -18.05
N ASP A 95 -4.41 -3.54 -17.49
CA ASP A 95 -3.74 -2.38 -18.05
C ASP A 95 -2.85 -1.70 -16.98
N PRO A 96 -1.51 -1.82 -17.06
CA PRO A 96 -0.60 -1.30 -16.04
C PRO A 96 -0.65 0.23 -15.90
N GLN A 97 -1.15 0.94 -16.92
CA GLN A 97 -1.20 2.40 -16.95
C GLN A 97 -2.53 2.98 -16.44
N VAL A 98 -3.46 2.12 -15.98
CA VAL A 98 -4.78 2.55 -15.56
C VAL A 98 -5.00 2.28 -14.08
N THR A 99 -5.11 3.35 -13.28
CA THR A 99 -5.40 3.31 -11.84
C THR A 99 -6.78 3.91 -11.58
N LEU A 100 -7.72 3.09 -11.08
CA LEU A 100 -9.14 3.43 -10.93
C LEU A 100 -9.68 2.99 -9.57
N THR A 101 -10.78 3.63 -9.15
CA THR A 101 -11.63 3.15 -8.04
C THR A 101 -12.40 1.88 -8.43
N ALA A 102 -12.98 1.18 -7.46
CA ALA A 102 -13.76 -0.03 -7.70
C ALA A 102 -14.92 0.19 -8.68
N SER A 103 -15.69 1.27 -8.51
CA SER A 103 -16.82 1.57 -9.40
C SER A 103 -16.40 1.94 -10.82
N GLU A 104 -15.30 2.67 -10.98
CA GLU A 104 -14.74 2.98 -12.30
C GLU A 104 -14.18 1.73 -12.98
N ALA A 105 -13.48 0.88 -12.23
CA ALA A 105 -12.94 -0.39 -12.69
C ALA A 105 -14.06 -1.33 -13.20
N PHE A 106 -15.15 -1.41 -12.45
CA PHE A 106 -16.31 -2.20 -12.86
C PHE A 106 -16.92 -1.70 -14.19
N ARG A 107 -17.07 -0.38 -14.33
CA ARG A 107 -17.64 0.24 -15.53
C ARG A 107 -16.74 0.10 -16.76
N THR A 108 -15.41 0.27 -16.57
CA THR A 108 -14.44 0.27 -17.68
C THR A 108 -13.86 -1.11 -17.98
N ARG A 109 -13.98 -2.06 -17.03
CA ARG A 109 -13.50 -3.44 -17.10
C ARG A 109 -11.99 -3.54 -17.33
N ARG A 110 -11.22 -2.55 -16.86
CA ARG A 110 -9.77 -2.53 -17.05
C ARG A 110 -9.07 -1.80 -15.92
N GLY A 111 -7.79 -2.11 -15.75
CA GLY A 111 -6.93 -1.45 -14.79
C GLY A 111 -5.73 -2.27 -14.37
N ASN A 112 -4.88 -1.66 -13.54
CA ASN A 112 -3.69 -2.31 -13.00
C ASN A 112 -4.02 -3.25 -11.82
N CYS A 113 -2.99 -3.82 -11.20
CA CYS A 113 -3.13 -4.76 -10.08
C CYS A 113 -3.87 -4.14 -8.89
N LEU A 114 -3.60 -2.87 -8.54
CA LEU A 114 -4.30 -2.18 -7.46
C LEU A 114 -5.77 -1.91 -7.80
N THR A 115 -6.06 -1.50 -9.04
CA THR A 115 -7.43 -1.31 -9.55
C THR A 115 -8.26 -2.60 -9.46
N PHE A 116 -7.67 -3.72 -9.91
CA PHE A 116 -8.31 -5.03 -9.79
C PHE A 116 -8.55 -5.41 -8.33
N SER A 117 -7.57 -5.14 -7.46
CA SER A 117 -7.68 -5.40 -6.03
C SER A 117 -8.77 -4.54 -5.38
N ASN A 118 -8.90 -3.25 -5.75
CA ASN A 118 -9.98 -2.37 -5.30
C ASN A 118 -11.34 -2.98 -5.66
N LEU A 119 -11.50 -3.40 -6.90
CA LEU A 119 -12.74 -4.01 -7.39
C LEU A 119 -13.06 -5.31 -6.64
N PHE A 120 -12.09 -6.21 -6.50
CA PHE A 120 -12.30 -7.48 -5.80
C PHE A 120 -12.62 -7.27 -4.32
N VAL A 121 -11.85 -6.44 -3.60
CA VAL A 121 -12.05 -6.18 -2.16
C VAL A 121 -13.42 -5.56 -1.91
N ALA A 122 -13.87 -4.60 -2.75
CA ALA A 122 -15.19 -3.99 -2.65
C ALA A 122 -16.31 -5.05 -2.82
N MET A 123 -16.24 -5.85 -3.88
CA MET A 123 -17.26 -6.87 -4.16
C MET A 123 -17.23 -8.02 -3.15
N ALA A 124 -16.06 -8.45 -2.70
CA ALA A 124 -15.94 -9.50 -1.69
C ALA A 124 -16.52 -9.05 -0.34
N ARG A 125 -16.28 -7.82 0.07
CA ARG A 125 -16.87 -7.25 1.29
C ARG A 125 -18.40 -7.10 1.18
N GLU A 126 -18.93 -6.70 0.04
CA GLU A 126 -20.38 -6.69 -0.24
C GLU A 126 -20.97 -8.10 -0.15
N ALA A 127 -20.22 -9.11 -0.57
CA ALA A 127 -20.59 -10.52 -0.43
C ALA A 127 -20.50 -11.06 1.01
N GLY A 128 -20.09 -10.22 1.98
CA GLY A 128 -19.90 -10.59 3.39
C GLY A 128 -18.63 -11.41 3.65
N LEU A 129 -17.62 -11.32 2.75
CA LEU A 129 -16.31 -11.95 2.93
C LEU A 129 -15.35 -10.98 3.65
N ASN A 130 -14.45 -11.56 4.45
CA ASN A 130 -13.34 -10.79 5.01
C ASN A 130 -12.23 -10.67 3.97
N ALA A 131 -12.16 -9.54 3.26
CA ALA A 131 -11.20 -9.30 2.20
C ALA A 131 -10.26 -8.13 2.53
N TRP A 132 -8.99 -8.25 2.11
CA TRP A 132 -7.92 -7.29 2.35
C TRP A 132 -6.92 -7.24 1.19
N TYR A 133 -6.14 -6.17 1.15
CA TYR A 133 -5.03 -6.01 0.21
C TYR A 133 -3.77 -6.70 0.73
N ARG A 134 -2.91 -7.11 -0.19
CA ARG A 134 -1.58 -7.63 0.07
C ARG A 134 -0.57 -6.97 -0.86
N GLU A 135 0.51 -6.50 -0.30
CA GLU A 135 1.71 -6.14 -1.04
C GLU A 135 2.60 -7.37 -1.15
N VAL A 136 3.06 -7.61 -2.36
CA VAL A 136 3.99 -8.72 -2.65
C VAL A 136 5.31 -8.12 -3.07
N GLU A 137 6.34 -8.38 -2.28
CA GLU A 137 7.70 -7.96 -2.59
C GLU A 137 8.24 -8.85 -3.72
N ILE A 138 8.14 -8.34 -4.93
CA ILE A 138 8.76 -8.97 -6.11
C ILE A 138 10.12 -8.36 -6.37
N ALA A 139 11.02 -9.14 -7.02
CA ALA A 139 12.25 -8.56 -7.52
C ALA A 139 11.91 -7.33 -8.38
N PRO A 140 12.57 -6.18 -8.16
CA PRO A 140 12.21 -4.96 -8.85
C PRO A 140 12.21 -5.16 -10.36
N GLU A 141 11.05 -5.00 -10.99
CA GLU A 141 10.96 -4.91 -12.44
C GLU A 141 11.21 -3.45 -12.83
N TRP A 142 12.40 -3.20 -13.36
CA TRP A 142 12.80 -1.89 -13.81
C TRP A 142 12.32 -1.69 -15.23
N SER A 143 11.45 -0.72 -15.44
CA SER A 143 11.10 -0.22 -16.77
C SER A 143 11.51 1.24 -16.87
N SER A 144 11.94 1.66 -18.06
CA SER A 144 12.21 3.07 -18.33
C SER A 144 11.22 3.60 -19.35
N ILE A 145 10.62 4.73 -19.06
CA ILE A 145 9.85 5.52 -20.01
C ILE A 145 10.56 6.86 -20.09
N ASP A 146 11.12 7.16 -21.26
CA ASP A 146 12.04 8.26 -21.46
C ASP A 146 13.18 8.24 -20.41
N ASP A 147 13.37 9.34 -19.65
CA ASP A 147 14.39 9.46 -18.60
C ASP A 147 13.85 9.07 -17.20
N THR A 148 12.67 8.42 -17.14
CA THR A 148 12.05 8.01 -15.88
C THR A 148 12.21 6.52 -15.66
N LEU A 149 12.90 6.16 -14.57
CA LEU A 149 12.97 4.78 -14.13
C LEU A 149 11.74 4.47 -13.25
N LEU A 150 10.96 3.48 -13.66
CA LEU A 150 9.79 3.01 -12.94
C LEU A 150 10.11 1.71 -12.21
N VAL A 151 9.73 1.63 -10.96
CA VAL A 151 9.76 0.40 -10.15
C VAL A 151 8.32 -0.03 -9.93
N SER A 152 8.00 -1.22 -10.39
CA SER A 152 6.67 -1.79 -10.21
C SER A 152 6.58 -2.50 -8.86
N MET A 153 5.63 -2.08 -8.03
CA MET A 153 5.20 -2.80 -6.83
C MET A 153 3.99 -3.65 -7.19
N HIS A 154 3.93 -4.86 -6.63
CA HIS A 154 2.81 -5.74 -6.90
C HIS A 154 1.83 -5.79 -5.73
N VAL A 155 0.58 -5.51 -6.02
CA VAL A 155 -0.54 -5.60 -5.06
C VAL A 155 -1.54 -6.62 -5.57
N ASN A 156 -1.96 -7.51 -4.68
CA ASN A 156 -3.10 -8.39 -4.95
C ASN A 156 -4.09 -8.36 -3.78
N ALA A 157 -5.20 -9.05 -3.92
CA ALA A 157 -6.19 -9.17 -2.87
C ALA A 157 -6.18 -10.56 -2.27
N ALA A 158 -6.60 -10.65 -1.00
CA ALA A 158 -6.91 -11.92 -0.36
C ALA A 158 -8.24 -11.83 0.37
N THR A 159 -8.84 -12.98 0.58
CA THR A 159 -10.05 -13.09 1.38
C THR A 159 -10.05 -14.42 2.13
N SER A 160 -10.75 -14.46 3.26
CA SER A 160 -10.99 -15.69 4.00
C SER A 160 -12.46 -16.06 3.90
N ASP A 161 -12.73 -17.30 3.48
CA ASP A 161 -14.07 -17.90 3.51
C ASP A 161 -14.02 -19.26 4.21
N ARG A 162 -14.80 -19.42 5.28
CA ARG A 162 -14.91 -20.65 6.08
C ARG A 162 -13.57 -21.25 6.54
N GLY A 163 -12.61 -20.39 6.86
CA GLY A 163 -11.29 -20.80 7.34
C GLY A 163 -10.29 -21.18 6.24
N THR A 164 -10.65 -20.98 4.97
CA THR A 164 -9.75 -21.10 3.82
C THR A 164 -9.41 -19.71 3.30
N ASP A 165 -8.11 -19.44 3.14
CA ASP A 165 -7.63 -18.21 2.57
C ASP A 165 -7.43 -18.35 1.06
N TYR A 166 -7.96 -17.39 0.31
CA TYR A 166 -7.85 -17.28 -1.13
C TYR A 166 -7.04 -16.06 -1.49
N VAL A 167 -6.11 -16.21 -2.42
CA VAL A 167 -5.38 -15.11 -3.04
C VAL A 167 -5.93 -14.90 -4.44
N VAL A 168 -6.31 -13.67 -4.74
CA VAL A 168 -6.87 -13.29 -6.03
C VAL A 168 -5.96 -12.25 -6.67
N ASP A 169 -5.41 -12.62 -7.81
CA ASP A 169 -4.39 -11.85 -8.51
C ASP A 169 -4.74 -11.79 -10.00
N VAL A 170 -4.74 -10.58 -10.56
CA VAL A 170 -4.99 -10.35 -12.00
C VAL A 170 -3.75 -10.68 -12.84
N SER A 171 -2.57 -10.61 -12.23
CA SER A 171 -1.35 -10.99 -12.92
C SER A 171 -1.34 -12.51 -13.13
N ARG A 172 -1.00 -12.94 -14.33
CA ARG A 172 -0.83 -14.38 -14.60
C ARG A 172 0.52 -14.91 -14.08
N ARG A 173 1.16 -14.16 -13.19
CA ARG A 173 2.43 -14.52 -12.58
C ARG A 173 2.22 -15.71 -11.62
N ARG A 174 3.16 -16.63 -11.64
CA ARG A 174 3.20 -17.69 -10.62
C ARG A 174 3.84 -17.14 -9.36
N PRO A 175 3.19 -17.22 -8.18
CA PRO A 175 3.82 -16.89 -6.91
C PRO A 175 5.09 -17.72 -6.72
N ARG A 176 6.10 -17.13 -6.07
CA ARG A 176 7.34 -17.82 -5.66
C ARG A 176 7.28 -18.07 -4.16
N ASP A 177 7.87 -19.17 -3.72
CA ASP A 177 7.84 -19.57 -2.29
C ASP A 177 8.67 -18.63 -1.39
N ASP A 178 9.58 -17.86 -1.97
CA ASP A 178 10.49 -16.92 -1.29
C ASP A 178 9.97 -15.47 -1.26
N GLU A 179 8.76 -15.21 -1.75
CA GLU A 179 8.19 -13.86 -1.77
C GLU A 179 7.76 -13.40 -0.38
N ARG A 180 8.23 -12.23 0.01
CA ARG A 180 7.71 -11.56 1.20
C ARG A 180 6.34 -10.95 0.87
N VAL A 181 5.40 -11.17 1.77
CA VAL A 181 4.03 -10.69 1.61
C VAL A 181 3.61 -9.96 2.86
N ARG A 182 3.10 -8.76 2.69
CA ARG A 182 2.58 -7.93 3.75
C ARG A 182 1.11 -7.61 3.53
N LYS A 183 0.30 -7.73 4.58
CA LYS A 183 -1.08 -7.26 4.55
C LYS A 183 -1.08 -5.73 4.57
N LEU A 184 -1.89 -5.12 3.69
CA LEU A 184 -2.11 -3.69 3.67
C LEU A 184 -3.45 -3.33 4.31
N SER A 185 -3.48 -2.19 4.97
CA SER A 185 -4.71 -1.51 5.37
C SER A 185 -5.33 -0.74 4.19
N ASP A 186 -6.58 -0.36 4.33
CA ASP A 186 -7.28 0.40 3.29
C ASP A 186 -6.64 1.77 3.05
N TYR A 187 -6.15 2.45 4.11
CA TYR A 187 -5.46 3.73 3.96
C TYR A 187 -4.10 3.60 3.26
N GLU A 188 -3.36 2.51 3.45
CA GLU A 188 -2.14 2.24 2.69
C GLU A 188 -2.47 2.02 1.21
N ALA A 189 -3.52 1.25 0.90
CA ALA A 189 -3.98 1.08 -0.48
C ALA A 189 -4.44 2.42 -1.11
N GLU A 190 -5.08 3.29 -0.33
CA GLU A 190 -5.45 4.64 -0.78
C GLU A 190 -4.21 5.51 -1.05
N ALA A 191 -3.21 5.48 -0.20
CA ALA A 191 -1.95 6.19 -0.45
C ALA A 191 -1.25 5.67 -1.73
N MET A 192 -1.23 4.35 -1.94
CA MET A 192 -0.69 3.74 -3.15
C MET A 192 -1.48 4.14 -4.40
N PHE A 193 -2.79 4.31 -4.30
CA PHE A 193 -3.64 4.78 -5.40
C PHE A 193 -3.21 6.19 -5.85
N TYR A 194 -3.05 7.13 -4.92
CA TYR A 194 -2.59 8.48 -5.27
C TYR A 194 -1.13 8.48 -5.73
N ASN A 195 -0.27 7.63 -5.16
CA ASN A 195 1.09 7.47 -5.66
C ASN A 195 1.11 7.01 -7.13
N ASN A 196 0.26 6.07 -7.53
CA ASN A 196 0.17 5.62 -8.91
C ASN A 196 -0.33 6.75 -9.85
N LEU A 197 -1.35 7.52 -9.43
CA LEU A 197 -1.80 8.69 -10.21
C LEU A 197 -0.69 9.73 -10.35
N GLY A 198 0.10 9.95 -9.29
CA GLY A 198 1.28 10.81 -9.32
C GLY A 198 2.34 10.31 -10.30
N ALA A 199 2.58 8.99 -10.33
CA ALA A 199 3.54 8.39 -11.27
C ALA A 199 3.08 8.57 -12.73
N HIS A 200 1.79 8.42 -13.02
CA HIS A 200 1.24 8.69 -14.36
C HIS A 200 1.41 10.16 -14.76
N ALA A 201 1.12 11.10 -13.85
CA ALA A 201 1.34 12.52 -14.10
C ALA A 201 2.83 12.85 -14.32
N LEU A 202 3.73 12.20 -13.56
CA LEU A 202 5.18 12.36 -13.70
C LEU A 202 5.69 11.86 -15.06
N VAL A 203 5.18 10.73 -15.54
CA VAL A 203 5.47 10.20 -16.87
C VAL A 203 4.94 11.15 -17.97
N ALA A 204 3.77 11.75 -17.76
CA ALA A 204 3.22 12.77 -18.64
C ALA A 204 3.94 14.14 -18.54
N ASN A 205 4.99 14.23 -17.70
CA ASN A 205 5.72 15.46 -17.41
C ASN A 205 4.87 16.60 -16.84
N ASP A 206 3.73 16.26 -16.20
CA ASP A 206 2.91 17.23 -15.45
C ASP A 206 3.40 17.28 -14.00
N LEU A 207 4.49 18.03 -13.77
CA LEU A 207 5.12 18.13 -12.45
C LEU A 207 4.18 18.68 -11.36
N PRO A 208 3.35 19.72 -11.62
CA PRO A 208 2.43 20.22 -10.61
C PRO A 208 1.38 19.19 -10.17
N MET A 209 0.83 18.43 -11.10
CA MET A 209 -0.16 17.39 -10.81
C MET A 209 0.50 16.19 -10.11
N ALA A 210 1.69 15.76 -10.59
CA ALA A 210 2.47 14.70 -9.94
C ALA A 210 2.78 15.05 -8.48
N TYR A 211 3.24 16.27 -8.22
CA TYR A 211 3.48 16.79 -6.88
C TYR A 211 2.22 16.72 -6.01
N ALA A 212 1.08 17.19 -6.55
CA ALA A 212 -0.19 17.20 -5.80
C ALA A 212 -0.62 15.80 -5.37
N TYR A 213 -0.49 14.81 -6.27
CA TYR A 213 -0.80 13.42 -5.97
C TYR A 213 0.17 12.79 -4.96
N PHE A 214 1.50 12.99 -5.10
CA PHE A 214 2.46 12.45 -4.13
C PHE A 214 2.30 13.09 -2.75
N ARG A 215 2.06 14.40 -2.69
CA ARG A 215 1.70 15.10 -1.45
C ARG A 215 0.44 14.51 -0.81
N LYS A 216 -0.58 14.19 -1.61
CA LYS A 216 -1.81 13.53 -1.14
C LYS A 216 -1.50 12.14 -0.59
N ALA A 217 -0.73 11.33 -1.29
CA ALA A 217 -0.31 9.99 -0.85
C ALA A 217 0.42 10.06 0.51
N ILE A 218 1.41 10.96 0.65
CA ILE A 218 2.16 11.17 1.88
C ILE A 218 1.25 11.69 3.01
N SER A 219 0.25 12.52 2.71
CA SER A 219 -0.68 13.01 3.73
C SER A 219 -1.58 11.91 4.31
N ILE A 220 -1.81 10.83 3.57
CA ILE A 220 -2.58 9.66 3.99
C ILE A 220 -1.68 8.68 4.73
N HIS A 221 -0.50 8.40 4.17
CA HIS A 221 0.48 7.50 4.74
C HIS A 221 1.88 8.06 4.55
N ASP A 222 2.38 8.75 5.58
CA ASP A 222 3.66 9.46 5.55
C ASP A 222 4.89 8.54 5.55
N ARG A 223 4.71 7.25 5.87
CA ARG A 223 5.73 6.20 5.87
C ARG A 223 5.69 5.33 4.60
N LEU A 224 5.34 5.90 3.46
CA LEU A 224 5.32 5.25 2.15
C LEU A 224 6.61 5.62 1.38
N PRO A 225 7.68 4.76 1.37
CA PRO A 225 9.01 5.17 0.89
C PRO A 225 8.97 5.58 -0.58
N TYR A 226 8.25 4.86 -1.43
CA TYR A 226 8.18 5.17 -2.85
C TYR A 226 7.43 6.48 -3.16
N ALA A 227 6.51 6.94 -2.32
CA ALA A 227 5.89 8.27 -2.48
C ALA A 227 6.91 9.39 -2.24
N TRP A 228 7.79 9.23 -1.25
CA TRP A 228 8.90 10.14 -1.00
C TRP A 228 9.96 10.10 -2.11
N THR A 229 10.30 8.91 -2.61
CA THR A 229 11.21 8.76 -3.75
C THR A 229 10.66 9.48 -4.99
N ASN A 230 9.39 9.26 -5.31
CA ASN A 230 8.73 9.89 -6.46
C ASN A 230 8.62 11.41 -6.30
N LEU A 231 8.32 11.89 -5.08
CA LEU A 231 8.36 13.33 -4.76
C LEU A 231 9.75 13.91 -5.01
N GLY A 232 10.81 13.20 -4.60
CA GLY A 232 12.20 13.59 -4.87
C GLY A 232 12.49 13.74 -6.36
N VAL A 233 11.94 12.86 -7.20
CA VAL A 233 12.06 12.98 -8.67
C VAL A 233 11.39 14.25 -9.19
N VAL A 234 10.17 14.58 -8.70
CA VAL A 234 9.47 15.81 -9.07
C VAL A 234 10.27 17.04 -8.69
N LEU A 235 10.75 17.10 -7.44
CA LEU A 235 11.54 18.22 -6.93
C LEU A 235 12.85 18.41 -7.72
N ARG A 236 13.56 17.31 -8.01
CA ARG A 236 14.76 17.33 -8.84
C ARG A 236 14.50 17.87 -10.25
N ARG A 237 13.40 17.43 -10.89
CA ARG A 237 13.01 17.92 -12.22
C ARG A 237 12.60 19.40 -12.19
N ASN A 238 12.12 19.89 -11.04
CA ASN A 238 11.82 21.30 -10.81
C ASN A 238 13.05 22.10 -10.27
N GLU A 239 14.27 21.55 -10.43
CA GLU A 239 15.54 22.17 -10.04
C GLU A 239 15.71 22.46 -8.54
N GLN A 240 14.88 21.84 -7.68
CA GLN A 240 14.93 21.93 -6.22
C GLN A 240 15.79 20.78 -5.64
N THR A 241 17.10 20.84 -5.88
CA THR A 241 18.01 19.74 -5.57
C THR A 241 18.07 19.43 -4.07
N GLU A 242 18.10 20.43 -3.20
CA GLU A 242 18.18 20.23 -1.74
C GLU A 242 16.93 19.58 -1.19
N ASP A 243 15.75 20.00 -1.63
CA ASP A 243 14.47 19.41 -1.28
C ASP A 243 14.34 17.96 -1.82
N ALA A 244 14.87 17.71 -3.01
CA ALA A 244 14.92 16.36 -3.58
C ALA A 244 15.79 15.41 -2.74
N ILE A 245 16.96 15.86 -2.29
CA ILE A 245 17.83 15.10 -1.39
C ILE A 245 17.11 14.78 -0.08
N LEU A 246 16.44 15.75 0.53
CA LEU A 246 15.65 15.53 1.75
C LEU A 246 14.56 14.45 1.54
N ALA A 247 13.86 14.48 0.40
CA ALA A 247 12.84 13.49 0.08
C ALA A 247 13.44 12.08 -0.10
N TYR A 248 14.57 11.94 -0.80
CA TYR A 248 15.25 10.66 -0.97
C TYR A 248 15.81 10.10 0.35
N GLU A 249 16.42 10.95 1.18
CA GLU A 249 16.90 10.54 2.51
C GLU A 249 15.74 10.08 3.41
N THR A 250 14.59 10.75 3.30
CA THR A 250 13.38 10.35 4.05
C THR A 250 12.90 8.98 3.60
N ALA A 251 12.86 8.72 2.29
CA ALA A 251 12.50 7.42 1.74
C ALA A 251 13.43 6.31 2.26
N LEU A 252 14.74 6.52 2.24
CA LEU A 252 15.73 5.55 2.73
C LEU A 252 15.57 5.28 4.23
N LYS A 253 15.36 6.31 5.05
CA LYS A 253 15.14 6.14 6.50
C LYS A 253 13.88 5.34 6.81
N ILE A 254 12.83 5.51 6.01
CA ILE A 254 11.59 4.73 6.16
C ILE A 254 11.82 3.27 5.80
N ASP A 255 12.55 3.00 4.72
CA ASP A 255 12.84 1.65 4.24
C ASP A 255 13.72 0.88 5.23
N ASP A 256 14.78 1.51 5.76
CA ASP A 256 15.66 0.93 6.77
C ASP A 256 14.92 0.55 8.07
N ASP A 257 13.87 1.29 8.45
CA ASP A 257 13.06 1.02 9.66
C ASP A 257 12.10 -0.18 9.47
N HIS A 258 11.93 -0.64 8.25
CA HIS A 258 11.08 -1.80 7.89
C HIS A 258 11.89 -3.09 7.62
N SER A 259 13.22 -3.01 7.63
CA SER A 259 14.16 -4.13 7.40
C SER A 259 14.49 -4.87 8.69
#